data_2f76686580dc4358f526c5ac54454343
#
_entry.id   2f76686580dc4358f526c5ac54454343
#
_cell.length_a   1.000
_cell.length_b   1.000
_cell.length_c   1.000
_cell.angle_alpha   90.00
_cell.angle_beta   90.00
_cell.angle_gamma   90.00
#
_symmetry.space_group_name_H-M   'P 1'
#
loop_
_entity.id
_entity.type
_entity.pdbx_description
1 polymer ?
#
loop_
_entity_poly.entity_id
_entity_poly.type
_entity_poly.pdbx_seq_one_letter_code
_entity_poly.pdbx_strand_id
1 'polypeptide(L)'
;AAGLALVDREHGGGIAVDASLRTSDPDIYAAGDVAAAHHPLLDTRLRVEHWANALNGGPAAARAMLGRMVRYDRVPYFFSDQYDIGLEYSGYAPPGTYDQVVIRGDAGRRQFVAFWLSEGRVLAGMNVNVWDVTDQIQRLIRHGEPVDADALADPSVPLESLGA
;
A
#
# COMPACT_ATOMS: atom_id res chain seq x y z
N ALA A 1 1.04 24.21 -20.77
CA ALA A 1 0.92 23.41 -19.52
C ALA A 1 -0.29 23.95 -18.74
N ALA A 2 -1.03 23.06 -18.05
CA ALA A 2 -2.25 23.45 -17.29
C ALA A 2 -1.94 24.22 -15.98
N GLY A 3 -0.67 24.45 -15.65
CA GLY A 3 -0.25 25.20 -14.46
C GLY A 3 -0.44 24.46 -13.12
N LEU A 4 -0.71 23.17 -13.16
CA LEU A 4 -0.86 22.34 -11.94
C LEU A 4 0.48 22.14 -11.23
N ALA A 5 0.44 22.02 -9.91
CA ALA A 5 1.60 21.64 -9.12
C ALA A 5 2.01 20.19 -9.45
N LEU A 6 3.30 20.01 -9.73
CA LEU A 6 3.90 18.70 -10.02
C LEU A 6 4.86 18.32 -8.90
N VAL A 7 5.03 17.03 -8.70
CA VAL A 7 6.10 16.48 -7.89
C VAL A 7 7.34 16.29 -8.76
N ASP A 8 8.51 16.61 -8.24
CA ASP A 8 9.77 16.43 -8.96
C ASP A 8 10.03 14.96 -9.29
N ARG A 9 10.69 14.72 -10.42
CA ARG A 9 10.98 13.34 -10.88
C ARG A 9 11.82 12.54 -9.88
N GLU A 10 12.70 13.20 -9.18
CA GLU A 10 13.54 12.60 -8.12
C GLU A 10 12.71 12.10 -6.92
N HIS A 11 11.49 12.65 -6.75
CA HIS A 11 10.53 12.25 -5.73
C HIS A 11 9.32 11.48 -6.31
N GLY A 12 9.51 10.82 -7.46
CA GLY A 12 8.50 9.97 -8.09
C GLY A 12 7.65 10.65 -9.17
N GLY A 13 7.69 11.98 -9.30
CA GLY A 13 6.94 12.72 -10.33
C GLY A 13 5.42 12.70 -10.12
N GLY A 14 4.70 13.13 -11.15
CA GLY A 14 3.23 13.12 -11.18
C GLY A 14 2.58 14.44 -10.75
N ILE A 15 1.25 14.50 -10.84
CA ILE A 15 0.47 15.65 -10.42
C ILE A 15 0.25 15.59 -8.92
N ALA A 16 0.68 16.62 -8.19
CA ALA A 16 0.48 16.68 -6.74
C ALA A 16 -1.03 16.82 -6.43
N VAL A 17 -1.56 15.87 -5.63
CA VAL A 17 -2.94 15.92 -5.15
C VAL A 17 -2.99 15.73 -3.63
N ASP A 18 -4.05 16.23 -3.03
CA ASP A 18 -4.33 16.02 -1.61
C ASP A 18 -4.96 14.63 -1.35
N ALA A 19 -5.34 14.35 -0.10
CA ALA A 19 -5.98 13.09 0.29
C ALA A 19 -7.39 12.90 -0.33
N SER A 20 -7.97 13.92 -0.94
CA SER A 20 -9.23 13.83 -1.70
C SER A 20 -9.01 13.69 -3.21
N LEU A 21 -7.75 13.57 -3.65
CA LEU A 21 -7.33 13.50 -5.05
C LEU A 21 -7.51 14.81 -5.81
N ARG A 22 -7.64 15.95 -5.11
CA ARG A 22 -7.76 17.27 -5.69
C ARG A 22 -6.38 17.88 -5.93
N THR A 23 -6.18 18.52 -7.08
CA THR A 23 -4.94 19.18 -7.49
C THR A 23 -4.78 20.56 -6.83
N SER A 24 -3.75 21.30 -7.25
CA SER A 24 -3.59 22.71 -6.87
C SER A 24 -4.68 23.64 -7.45
N ASP A 25 -5.38 23.20 -8.48
CA ASP A 25 -6.59 23.86 -9.00
C ASP A 25 -7.82 23.20 -8.34
N PRO A 26 -8.72 23.96 -7.68
CA PRO A 26 -9.83 23.41 -6.94
C PRO A 26 -10.88 22.68 -7.80
N ASP A 27 -10.91 22.94 -9.10
CA ASP A 27 -11.85 22.35 -10.05
C ASP A 27 -11.28 21.14 -10.77
N ILE A 28 -9.99 20.80 -10.53
CA ILE A 28 -9.29 19.70 -11.20
C ILE A 28 -8.87 18.62 -10.21
N TYR A 29 -9.14 17.37 -10.58
CA TYR A 29 -8.75 16.18 -9.82
C TYR A 29 -7.85 15.29 -10.67
N ALA A 30 -6.97 14.49 -10.01
CA ALA A 30 -6.15 13.49 -10.67
C ALA A 30 -6.20 12.17 -9.91
N ALA A 31 -6.30 11.06 -10.64
CA ALA A 31 -6.35 9.71 -10.10
C ALA A 31 -5.56 8.72 -10.97
N GLY A 32 -5.20 7.57 -10.41
CA GLY A 32 -4.37 6.57 -11.07
C GLY A 32 -2.91 6.96 -11.18
N ASP A 33 -2.23 6.47 -12.20
CA ASP A 33 -0.77 6.55 -12.36
C ASP A 33 -0.21 7.98 -12.44
N VAL A 34 -1.03 8.94 -12.85
CA VAL A 34 -0.62 10.35 -12.95
C VAL A 34 -0.62 11.07 -11.61
N ALA A 35 -1.35 10.55 -10.62
CA ALA A 35 -1.57 11.20 -9.33
C ALA A 35 -0.48 10.87 -8.32
N ALA A 36 0.21 11.90 -7.80
CA ALA A 36 1.06 11.81 -6.64
C ALA A 36 0.27 12.29 -5.41
N ALA A 37 -0.42 11.35 -4.74
CA ALA A 37 -1.34 11.63 -3.66
C ALA A 37 -0.62 11.71 -2.31
N HIS A 38 -1.01 12.67 -1.45
CA HIS A 38 -0.68 12.58 -0.03
C HIS A 38 -1.51 11.45 0.59
N HIS A 39 -0.82 10.40 1.04
CA HIS A 39 -1.45 9.20 1.60
C HIS A 39 -1.65 9.35 3.10
N PRO A 40 -2.89 9.52 3.60
CA PRO A 40 -3.12 9.94 4.98
C PRO A 40 -2.85 8.87 6.03
N LEU A 41 -2.78 7.58 5.65
CA LEU A 41 -2.41 6.49 6.54
C LEU A 41 -0.88 6.38 6.68
N LEU A 42 -0.14 6.57 5.59
CA LEU A 42 1.32 6.40 5.53
C LEU A 42 2.06 7.73 5.75
N ASP A 43 1.33 8.82 5.91
CA ASP A 43 1.81 10.21 6.09
C ASP A 43 2.92 10.59 5.11
N THR A 44 2.80 10.16 3.86
CA THR A 44 3.76 10.44 2.81
C THR A 44 3.08 10.65 1.48
N ARG A 45 3.79 11.28 0.54
CA ARG A 45 3.31 11.43 -0.83
C ARG A 45 3.73 10.24 -1.66
N LEU A 46 2.75 9.58 -2.28
CA LEU A 46 2.96 8.40 -3.11
C LEU A 46 2.39 8.60 -4.50
N ARG A 47 3.13 8.09 -5.48
CA ARG A 47 2.63 7.86 -6.83
C ARG A 47 2.58 6.34 -7.05
N VAL A 48 1.39 5.78 -7.08
CA VAL A 48 1.15 4.34 -7.16
C VAL A 48 0.67 4.00 -8.56
N GLU A 49 1.53 3.33 -9.34
CA GLU A 49 1.28 2.96 -10.74
C GLU A 49 0.74 1.51 -10.82
N HIS A 50 -0.26 1.19 -10.01
CA HIS A 50 -0.88 -0.13 -9.96
C HIS A 50 -2.34 -0.07 -10.43
N TRP A 51 -2.78 -1.12 -11.13
CA TRP A 51 -4.15 -1.24 -11.63
C TRP A 51 -5.19 -1.04 -10.54
N ALA A 52 -5.00 -1.63 -9.36
CA ALA A 52 -5.92 -1.47 -8.24
C ALA A 52 -6.03 -0.01 -7.76
N ASN A 53 -4.93 0.76 -7.83
CA ASN A 53 -4.95 2.19 -7.48
C ASN A 53 -5.79 3.01 -8.47
N ALA A 54 -5.63 2.75 -9.77
CA ALA A 54 -6.42 3.43 -10.80
C ALA A 54 -7.91 3.08 -10.69
N LEU A 55 -8.23 1.79 -10.49
CA LEU A 55 -9.60 1.29 -10.36
C LEU A 55 -10.34 1.89 -9.16
N ASN A 56 -9.65 2.09 -8.03
CA ASN A 56 -10.23 2.63 -6.81
C ASN A 56 -10.16 4.16 -6.74
N GLY A 57 -9.11 4.76 -7.28
CA GLY A 57 -8.89 6.21 -7.28
C GLY A 57 -9.90 6.96 -8.14
N GLY A 58 -10.26 6.44 -9.31
CA GLY A 58 -11.26 7.06 -10.19
C GLY A 58 -12.60 7.32 -9.49
N PRO A 59 -13.26 6.29 -8.92
CA PRO A 59 -14.50 6.49 -8.16
C PRO A 59 -14.35 7.37 -6.92
N ALA A 60 -13.16 7.38 -6.27
CA ALA A 60 -12.88 8.27 -5.15
C ALA A 60 -12.84 9.73 -5.60
N ALA A 61 -12.10 10.03 -6.68
CA ALA A 61 -12.05 11.36 -7.28
C ALA A 61 -13.45 11.83 -7.72
N ALA A 62 -14.23 10.97 -8.38
CA ALA A 62 -15.59 11.30 -8.79
C ALA A 62 -16.49 11.68 -7.61
N ARG A 63 -16.39 10.98 -6.47
CA ARG A 63 -17.12 11.36 -5.25
C ARG A 63 -16.68 12.72 -4.72
N ALA A 64 -15.38 13.00 -4.73
CA ALA A 64 -14.83 14.29 -4.30
C ALA A 64 -15.30 15.44 -5.22
N MET A 65 -15.32 15.22 -6.53
CA MET A 65 -15.87 16.18 -7.52
C MET A 65 -17.35 16.49 -7.27
N LEU A 66 -18.12 15.55 -6.73
CA LEU A 66 -19.52 15.75 -6.34
C LEU A 66 -19.68 16.39 -4.95
N GLY A 67 -18.60 16.95 -4.36
CA GLY A 67 -18.62 17.62 -3.07
C GLY A 67 -18.72 16.67 -1.87
N ARG A 68 -18.54 15.35 -2.05
CA ARG A 68 -18.53 14.40 -0.94
C ARG A 68 -17.17 14.44 -0.25
N MET A 69 -17.18 14.28 1.07
CA MET A 69 -15.95 14.14 1.85
C MET A 69 -15.27 12.81 1.48
N VAL A 70 -14.05 12.88 0.95
CA VAL A 70 -13.22 11.74 0.57
C VAL A 70 -11.87 11.83 1.27
N ARG A 71 -11.46 10.74 1.88
CA ARG A 71 -10.11 10.49 2.36
C ARG A 71 -9.61 9.21 1.68
N TYR A 72 -8.76 9.35 0.66
CA TYR A 72 -8.23 8.22 -0.10
C TYR A 72 -7.02 7.64 0.64
N ASP A 73 -7.24 6.62 1.46
CA ASP A 73 -6.27 6.00 2.37
C ASP A 73 -6.12 4.48 2.14
N ARG A 74 -6.45 4.01 0.94
CA ARG A 74 -6.30 2.59 0.62
C ARG A 74 -4.83 2.19 0.66
N VAL A 75 -4.53 1.14 1.42
CA VAL A 75 -3.20 0.52 1.41
C VAL A 75 -2.83 0.18 -0.04
N PRO A 76 -1.67 0.62 -0.54
CA PRO A 76 -1.20 0.25 -1.87
C PRO A 76 -1.21 -1.26 -2.04
N TYR A 77 -1.69 -1.74 -3.18
CA TYR A 77 -1.83 -3.17 -3.47
C TYR A 77 -1.56 -3.44 -4.93
N PHE A 78 -0.83 -4.51 -5.20
CA PHE A 78 -0.70 -5.08 -6.53
C PHE A 78 -0.54 -6.61 -6.47
N PHE A 79 -0.75 -7.26 -7.60
CA PHE A 79 -0.48 -8.68 -7.78
C PHE A 79 0.32 -8.92 -9.07
N SER A 80 0.97 -10.06 -9.15
CA SER A 80 1.65 -10.52 -10.35
C SER A 80 1.63 -12.05 -10.42
N ASP A 81 1.32 -12.56 -11.60
CA ASP A 81 1.37 -13.98 -11.90
C ASP A 81 2.47 -14.24 -12.92
N GLN A 82 3.41 -15.11 -12.57
CA GLN A 82 4.55 -15.48 -13.38
C GLN A 82 4.71 -17.00 -13.40
N TYR A 83 4.15 -17.65 -14.41
CA TYR A 83 4.13 -19.11 -14.56
C TYR A 83 3.45 -19.81 -13.36
N ASP A 84 4.23 -20.48 -12.50
CA ASP A 84 3.81 -21.20 -11.29
C ASP A 84 3.91 -20.36 -10.00
N ILE A 85 4.23 -19.07 -10.15
CA ILE A 85 4.31 -18.11 -9.04
C ILE A 85 3.22 -17.07 -9.18
N GLY A 86 2.32 -17.04 -8.22
CA GLY A 86 1.42 -15.92 -8.00
C GLY A 86 1.83 -15.18 -6.73
N LEU A 87 1.82 -13.86 -6.77
CA LEU A 87 2.11 -13.03 -5.60
C LEU A 87 1.12 -11.87 -5.49
N GLU A 88 0.89 -11.46 -4.25
CA GLU A 88 0.21 -10.22 -3.92
C GLU A 88 1.09 -9.43 -2.95
N TYR A 89 1.11 -8.12 -3.11
CA TYR A 89 1.85 -7.20 -2.24
C TYR A 89 0.90 -6.12 -1.72
N SER A 90 0.97 -5.87 -0.42
CA SER A 90 0.25 -4.77 0.24
C SER A 90 1.20 -3.92 1.04
N GLY A 91 1.00 -2.60 1.02
CA GLY A 91 1.78 -1.66 1.82
C GLY A 91 2.79 -0.84 1.01
N TYR A 92 3.75 -0.25 1.74
CA TYR A 92 4.82 0.55 1.17
C TYR A 92 6.05 0.50 2.07
N ALA A 93 7.10 -0.19 1.61
CA ALA A 93 8.35 -0.37 2.34
C ALA A 93 9.55 -0.13 1.40
N PRO A 94 9.85 1.14 1.04
CA PRO A 94 11.01 1.44 0.22
C PRO A 94 12.31 1.10 0.95
N PRO A 95 13.42 0.85 0.22
CA PRO A 95 14.71 0.57 0.83
C PRO A 95 15.12 1.65 1.84
N GLY A 96 15.56 1.21 3.02
CA GLY A 96 15.97 2.10 4.11
C GLY A 96 14.87 2.56 5.06
N THR A 97 13.61 2.16 4.83
CA THR A 97 12.49 2.46 5.75
C THR A 97 12.15 1.31 6.69
N TYR A 98 12.71 0.13 6.48
CA TYR A 98 12.51 -1.06 7.30
C TYR A 98 13.84 -1.56 7.88
N ASP A 99 13.78 -2.16 9.04
CA ASP A 99 14.94 -2.72 9.76
C ASP A 99 14.95 -4.25 9.78
N GLN A 100 13.80 -4.90 9.48
CA GLN A 100 13.66 -6.34 9.50
C GLN A 100 12.76 -6.84 8.38
N VAL A 101 13.08 -8.05 7.87
CA VAL A 101 12.17 -8.82 7.02
C VAL A 101 11.91 -10.16 7.71
N VAL A 102 10.63 -10.48 7.92
CA VAL A 102 10.17 -11.73 8.54
C VAL A 102 9.55 -12.61 7.47
N ILE A 103 9.97 -13.87 7.41
CA ILE A 103 9.40 -14.87 6.51
C ILE A 103 8.54 -15.84 7.32
N ARG A 104 7.29 -16.02 6.88
CA ARG A 104 6.32 -16.96 7.41
C ARG A 104 6.02 -18.02 6.37
N GLY A 105 6.27 -19.29 6.64
CA GLY A 105 6.08 -20.40 5.71
C GLY A 105 7.39 -20.90 5.09
N ASP A 106 7.33 -21.46 3.91
CA ASP A 106 8.46 -22.14 3.25
C ASP A 106 8.86 -21.45 1.94
N ALA A 107 9.89 -20.62 2.00
CA ALA A 107 10.44 -19.95 0.83
C ALA A 107 11.05 -20.92 -0.20
N GLY A 108 11.59 -22.06 0.25
CA GLY A 108 12.14 -23.09 -0.63
C GLY A 108 11.07 -23.78 -1.48
N ARG A 109 9.86 -23.90 -0.95
CA ARG A 109 8.67 -24.39 -1.67
C ARG A 109 7.91 -23.29 -2.39
N ARG A 110 8.36 -22.04 -2.30
CA ARG A 110 7.66 -20.86 -2.85
C ARG A 110 6.23 -20.72 -2.32
N GLN A 111 6.04 -21.02 -1.03
CA GLN A 111 4.77 -20.90 -0.30
C GLN A 111 5.03 -20.18 1.02
N PHE A 112 5.02 -18.83 0.97
CA PHE A 112 5.38 -18.03 2.12
C PHE A 112 4.73 -16.63 2.07
N VAL A 113 4.76 -15.97 3.22
CA VAL A 113 4.49 -14.54 3.34
C VAL A 113 5.75 -13.86 3.85
N ALA A 114 6.19 -12.79 3.18
CA ALA A 114 7.25 -11.91 3.65
C ALA A 114 6.62 -10.64 4.23
N PHE A 115 7.11 -10.19 5.39
CA PHE A 115 6.70 -8.95 6.03
C PHE A 115 7.91 -8.03 6.19
N TRP A 116 7.75 -6.75 5.84
CA TRP A 116 8.73 -5.70 6.09
C TRP A 116 8.31 -4.92 7.32
N LEU A 117 9.19 -4.89 8.33
CA LEU A 117 8.93 -4.26 9.61
C LEU A 117 9.87 -3.07 9.84
N SER A 118 9.37 -2.08 10.58
CA SER A 118 10.17 -1.03 11.19
C SER A 118 9.74 -0.86 12.64
N GLU A 119 10.70 -0.99 13.56
CA GLU A 119 10.42 -0.96 15.00
C GLU A 119 9.28 -1.92 15.42
N GLY A 120 9.26 -3.11 14.82
CA GLY A 120 8.23 -4.13 15.02
C GLY A 120 6.89 -3.88 14.31
N ARG A 121 6.69 -2.76 13.62
CA ARG A 121 5.44 -2.43 12.91
C ARG A 121 5.50 -2.92 11.48
N VAL A 122 4.44 -3.54 11.00
CA VAL A 122 4.34 -4.02 9.63
C VAL A 122 4.10 -2.84 8.68
N LEU A 123 5.06 -2.57 7.80
CA LEU A 123 4.97 -1.56 6.74
C LEU A 123 4.40 -2.14 5.45
N ALA A 124 4.73 -3.40 5.15
CA ALA A 124 4.28 -4.11 3.97
C ALA A 124 4.28 -5.62 4.19
N GLY A 125 3.50 -6.34 3.39
CA GLY A 125 3.53 -7.78 3.29
C GLY A 125 3.35 -8.26 1.85
N MET A 126 4.00 -9.37 1.53
CA MET A 126 3.90 -10.04 0.24
C MET A 126 3.65 -11.52 0.46
N ASN A 127 2.53 -12.01 -0.02
CA ASN A 127 2.28 -13.45 -0.09
C ASN A 127 2.69 -14.01 -1.45
N VAL A 128 3.32 -15.18 -1.42
CA VAL A 128 3.73 -15.93 -2.61
C VAL A 128 3.12 -17.31 -2.54
N ASN A 129 2.24 -17.65 -3.49
CA ASN A 129 1.47 -18.91 -3.55
C ASN A 129 0.74 -19.25 -2.23
N VAL A 130 0.39 -18.24 -1.45
CA VAL A 130 -0.44 -18.32 -0.24
C VAL A 130 -1.58 -17.32 -0.44
N TRP A 131 -2.81 -17.79 -0.39
CA TRP A 131 -3.98 -16.99 -0.74
C TRP A 131 -4.83 -16.64 0.49
N ASP A 132 -5.75 -15.70 0.31
CA ASP A 132 -6.72 -15.26 1.34
C ASP A 132 -6.10 -14.66 2.61
N VAL A 133 -4.87 -14.08 2.50
CA VAL A 133 -4.15 -13.44 3.61
C VAL A 133 -4.00 -11.91 3.45
N THR A 134 -4.41 -11.37 2.31
CA THR A 134 -4.26 -9.95 1.97
C THR A 134 -4.97 -9.03 2.96
N ASP A 135 -6.19 -9.39 3.37
CA ASP A 135 -6.96 -8.58 4.33
C ASP A 135 -6.29 -8.54 5.71
N GLN A 136 -5.71 -9.66 6.16
CA GLN A 136 -4.97 -9.74 7.41
C GLN A 136 -3.70 -8.90 7.36
N ILE A 137 -2.95 -8.96 6.25
CA ILE A 137 -1.77 -8.11 6.03
C ILE A 137 -2.15 -6.63 6.08
N GLN A 138 -3.19 -6.23 5.34
CA GLN A 138 -3.64 -4.84 5.31
C GLN A 138 -4.17 -4.36 6.68
N ARG A 139 -4.77 -5.25 7.46
CA ARG A 139 -5.17 -4.97 8.83
C ARG A 139 -3.96 -4.65 9.71
N LEU A 140 -2.92 -5.46 9.69
CA LEU A 140 -1.68 -5.21 10.46
C LEU A 140 -1.05 -3.87 10.09
N ILE A 141 -0.98 -3.54 8.79
CA ILE A 141 -0.47 -2.25 8.30
C ILE A 141 -1.32 -1.08 8.83
N ARG A 142 -2.66 -1.22 8.82
CA ARG A 142 -3.57 -0.15 9.27
C ARG A 142 -3.55 0.06 10.77
N HIS A 143 -3.41 -0.99 11.55
CA HIS A 143 -3.28 -0.90 13.01
C HIS A 143 -1.99 -0.19 13.41
N GLY A 144 -0.87 -0.46 12.70
CA GLY A 144 0.40 0.21 12.95
C GLY A 144 1.00 -0.05 14.33
N GLU A 145 0.50 -1.04 15.07
CA GLU A 145 1.05 -1.45 16.35
C GLU A 145 2.20 -2.44 16.14
N PRO A 146 3.20 -2.45 17.03
CA PRO A 146 4.27 -3.44 16.99
C PRO A 146 3.70 -4.85 17.17
N VAL A 147 4.24 -5.80 16.39
CA VAL A 147 3.94 -7.22 16.48
C VAL A 147 5.18 -8.00 16.87
N ASP A 148 4.98 -9.11 17.56
CA ASP A 148 6.06 -10.05 17.86
C ASP A 148 6.52 -10.74 16.56
N ALA A 149 7.80 -10.59 16.21
CA ALA A 149 8.36 -11.12 14.96
C ALA A 149 8.37 -12.65 14.92
N ASP A 150 8.58 -13.32 16.07
CA ASP A 150 8.58 -14.79 16.15
C ASP A 150 7.16 -15.32 15.98
N ALA A 151 6.16 -14.68 16.59
CA ALA A 151 4.75 -15.00 16.39
C ALA A 151 4.31 -14.72 14.94
N LEU A 152 4.81 -13.66 14.32
CA LEU A 152 4.54 -13.35 12.92
C LEU A 152 5.13 -14.39 11.97
N ALA A 153 6.30 -14.94 12.29
CA ALA A 153 6.98 -16.00 11.52
C ALA A 153 6.32 -17.37 11.66
N ASP A 154 5.65 -17.66 12.79
CA ASP A 154 5.07 -18.97 13.11
C ASP A 154 3.74 -19.21 12.39
N PRO A 155 3.66 -20.14 11.40
CA PRO A 155 2.41 -20.46 10.71
C PRO A 155 1.30 -21.00 11.61
N SER A 156 1.61 -21.48 12.81
CA SER A 156 0.61 -21.98 13.76
C SER A 156 -0.15 -20.86 14.50
N VAL A 157 0.42 -19.65 14.52
CA VAL A 157 -0.22 -18.46 15.11
C VAL A 157 -1.11 -17.78 14.07
N PRO A 158 -2.43 -17.66 14.26
CA PRO A 158 -3.30 -16.98 13.30
C PRO A 158 -2.92 -15.51 13.13
N LEU A 159 -2.83 -15.01 11.89
CA LEU A 159 -2.53 -13.60 11.63
C LEU A 159 -3.58 -12.65 12.25
N GLU A 160 -4.81 -13.11 12.38
CA GLU A 160 -5.92 -12.36 13.00
C GLU A 160 -5.69 -12.08 14.49
N SER A 161 -4.88 -12.89 15.16
CA SER A 161 -4.57 -12.71 16.58
C SER A 161 -3.42 -11.73 16.84
N LEU A 162 -2.72 -11.31 15.80
CA LEU A 162 -1.59 -10.39 15.91
C LEU A 162 -2.05 -8.93 15.79
N GLY A 163 -1.41 -8.03 16.53
CA GLY A 163 -1.71 -6.60 16.51
C GLY A 163 -3.10 -6.25 17.08
N ALA A 164 -3.58 -7.03 18.08
CA ALA A 164 -4.84 -6.76 18.77
C ALA A 164 -4.60 -5.91 20.02
#